data_e9c97a3a08d0b5b49c465c7dd491f369
#
_entry.id   e9c97a3a08d0b5b49c465c7dd491f369
#
_cell.length_a   1.000
_cell.length_b   1.000
_cell.length_c   1.000
_cell.angle_alpha   90.00
_cell.angle_beta   90.00
_cell.angle_gamma   90.00
#
_symmetry.space_group_name_H-M   'P 1'
#
loop_
_entity.id
_entity.type
_entity.pdbx_description
1 polymer ?
#
loop_
_entity_poly.entity_id
_entity_poly.type
_entity_poly.pdbx_seq_one_letter_code
_entity_poly.pdbx_strand_id
1 'polypeptide(L)'
;MFDATNFQPLLARRYTLEVRQQMAWYWQALVIALALVVGMLISAAILVSAGVPAGELLNEFVILTLFDSQSLRAVLFQAAPLIMVGLAGCLAFRARFWNLGLEGQMIWGAIGATAVSLFEIGPPSLRLPLMMVCAMACGLLWALAPVLLKLHLKVNEIISTLMLNYIAINFLLHLVYGSWKDPRDSFPYSPQYKVFERLPELFDGVSLAVVLALVVALFVLWFTGISRAGLYLRFVDSSPGVARAVGVPVKRVILGTVLLSGALAGLAGLMITAGQEGRLTHSFYAGYGFSGILIAFLARNQPIAATLVAVLVATLFVAGRSLQVFYQIPFSMVQLIQAILVICVASSEFFIRHRIRRIQGGQV
;
A
#
# COMPACT_ATOMS: atom_id res chain seq x y z
N MET A 1 45.72 23.27 -11.46
CA MET A 1 45.41 22.66 -10.17
C MET A 1 44.48 23.64 -9.44
N PHE A 2 43.17 23.60 -9.76
CA PHE A 2 42.17 24.48 -9.17
C PHE A 2 41.62 23.78 -7.92
N ASP A 3 41.75 24.45 -6.80
CA ASP A 3 41.36 23.99 -5.46
C ASP A 3 39.82 24.12 -5.34
N ALA A 4 39.13 22.97 -5.45
CA ALA A 4 37.67 22.89 -5.44
C ALA A 4 37.03 22.93 -4.03
N THR A 5 37.81 23.28 -2.99
CA THR A 5 37.38 23.18 -1.58
C THR A 5 36.74 24.44 -1.00
N ASN A 6 36.57 25.52 -1.76
CA ASN A 6 36.13 26.83 -1.21
C ASN A 6 34.72 27.31 -1.64
N PHE A 7 33.86 26.47 -2.19
CA PHE A 7 32.47 26.86 -2.46
C PHE A 7 31.50 26.21 -1.44
N GLN A 8 31.63 26.55 -0.16
CA GLN A 8 30.51 26.37 0.78
C GLN A 8 29.65 27.65 0.72
N PRO A 9 28.37 27.57 0.34
CA PRO A 9 27.49 28.72 0.31
C PRO A 9 27.37 29.32 1.73
N LEU A 10 27.52 30.62 1.83
CA LEU A 10 27.48 31.42 3.08
C LEU A 10 26.24 31.17 3.97
N LEU A 11 25.15 30.61 3.42
CA LEU A 11 23.95 30.21 4.13
C LEU A 11 24.13 28.87 4.92
N ALA A 12 25.03 27.98 4.51
CA ALA A 12 25.28 26.71 5.19
C ALA A 12 25.98 26.86 6.54
N ARG A 13 26.59 28.02 6.81
CA ARG A 13 27.29 28.30 8.08
C ARG A 13 26.39 28.70 9.26
N ARG A 14 25.08 28.93 9.04
CA ARG A 14 24.18 29.40 10.10
C ARG A 14 23.25 28.31 10.68
N TYR A 15 23.08 27.20 9.98
CA TYR A 15 22.13 26.14 10.38
C TYR A 15 22.75 24.78 10.17
N THR A 16 22.64 23.90 11.15
CA THR A 16 22.96 22.47 11.04
C THR A 16 21.69 21.65 11.18
N LEU A 17 21.62 20.58 10.39
CA LEU A 17 20.59 19.54 10.50
C LEU A 17 21.09 18.47 11.48
N GLU A 18 20.48 18.44 12.66
CA GLU A 18 20.76 17.39 13.65
C GLU A 18 19.66 16.33 13.58
N VAL A 19 20.05 15.06 13.62
CA VAL A 19 19.10 13.96 13.71
C VAL A 19 18.52 13.94 15.14
N ARG A 20 17.21 14.06 15.24
CA ARG A 20 16.51 14.02 16.53
C ARG A 20 16.41 12.57 17.01
N GLN A 21 16.87 12.28 18.21
CA GLN A 21 16.83 10.91 18.76
C GLN A 21 15.42 10.47 19.14
N GLN A 22 14.61 11.36 19.72
CA GLN A 22 13.22 11.09 20.05
C GLN A 22 12.38 12.37 19.98
N MET A 23 11.17 12.25 19.48
CA MET A 23 10.13 13.28 19.50
C MET A 23 8.91 12.73 20.22
N ALA A 24 8.31 13.49 21.14
CA ALA A 24 7.12 13.05 21.86
C ALA A 24 5.98 12.77 20.86
N TRP A 25 5.19 11.74 21.10
CA TRP A 25 4.15 11.23 20.19
C TRP A 25 3.13 12.31 19.78
N TYR A 26 2.76 13.21 20.68
CA TYR A 26 1.83 14.31 20.38
C TYR A 26 2.40 15.34 19.42
N TRP A 27 3.71 15.64 19.47
CA TRP A 27 4.36 16.48 18.47
C TRP A 27 4.46 15.80 17.09
N GLN A 28 4.67 14.49 17.09
CA GLN A 28 4.63 13.72 15.82
C GLN A 28 3.23 13.80 15.20
N ALA A 29 2.19 13.59 16.01
CA ALA A 29 0.81 13.71 15.57
C ALA A 29 0.49 15.12 15.03
N LEU A 30 0.97 16.16 15.70
CA LEU A 30 0.79 17.55 15.27
C LEU A 30 1.45 17.81 13.90
N VAL A 31 2.69 17.35 13.70
CA VAL A 31 3.42 17.53 12.44
C VAL A 31 2.72 16.80 11.30
N ILE A 32 2.23 15.58 11.54
CA ILE A 32 1.45 14.83 10.55
C ILE A 32 0.13 15.54 10.24
N ALA A 33 -0.59 16.01 11.25
CA ALA A 33 -1.83 16.76 11.07
C ALA A 33 -1.61 18.05 10.26
N LEU A 34 -0.55 18.80 10.56
CA LEU A 34 -0.17 20.00 9.78
C LEU A 34 0.16 19.65 8.32
N ALA A 35 0.89 18.56 8.10
CA ALA A 35 1.20 18.10 6.74
C ALA A 35 -0.05 17.70 5.96
N LEU A 36 -1.01 17.04 6.61
CA LEU A 36 -2.32 16.74 6.02
C LEU A 36 -3.08 18.01 5.66
N VAL A 37 -3.14 18.98 6.58
CA VAL A 37 -3.80 20.27 6.33
C VAL A 37 -3.15 21.00 5.15
N VAL A 38 -1.82 21.06 5.09
CA VAL A 38 -1.10 21.66 3.95
C VAL A 38 -1.41 20.93 2.65
N GLY A 39 -1.37 19.59 2.66
CA GLY A 39 -1.72 18.78 1.51
C GLY A 39 -3.18 19.00 1.05
N MET A 40 -4.12 19.09 1.99
CA MET A 40 -5.52 19.41 1.70
C MET A 40 -5.69 20.81 1.11
N LEU A 41 -4.98 21.81 1.63
CA LEU A 41 -5.02 23.18 1.11
C LEU A 41 -4.47 23.27 -0.33
N ILE A 42 -3.36 22.59 -0.61
CA ILE A 42 -2.81 22.51 -1.97
C ILE A 42 -3.78 21.80 -2.90
N SER A 43 -4.34 20.68 -2.47
CA SER A 43 -5.34 19.92 -3.22
C SER A 43 -6.61 20.73 -3.48
N ALA A 44 -7.09 21.47 -2.46
CA ALA A 44 -8.23 22.36 -2.59
C ALA A 44 -7.95 23.49 -3.61
N ALA A 45 -6.78 24.10 -3.57
CA ALA A 45 -6.40 25.14 -4.53
C ALA A 45 -6.41 24.61 -5.98
N ILE A 46 -5.92 23.38 -6.20
CA ILE A 46 -5.93 22.74 -7.52
C ILE A 46 -7.38 22.44 -7.95
N LEU A 47 -8.23 21.91 -7.05
CA LEU A 47 -9.64 21.62 -7.35
C LEU A 47 -10.43 22.88 -7.68
N VAL A 48 -10.21 23.96 -6.94
CA VAL A 48 -10.85 25.25 -7.22
C VAL A 48 -10.42 25.77 -8.60
N SER A 49 -9.14 25.64 -8.95
CA SER A 49 -8.65 26.01 -10.29
C SER A 49 -9.24 25.14 -11.40
N ALA A 50 -9.67 23.91 -11.07
CA ALA A 50 -10.37 22.99 -11.97
C ALA A 50 -11.89 23.21 -12.02
N GLY A 51 -12.42 24.21 -11.31
CA GLY A 51 -13.84 24.61 -11.37
C GLY A 51 -14.70 24.05 -10.22
N VAL A 52 -14.14 23.39 -9.21
CA VAL A 52 -14.89 22.94 -8.05
C VAL A 52 -15.17 24.11 -7.09
N PRO A 53 -16.42 24.36 -6.65
CA PRO A 53 -16.72 25.43 -5.71
C PRO A 53 -16.00 25.23 -4.36
N ALA A 54 -15.31 26.24 -3.87
CA ALA A 54 -14.53 26.15 -2.63
C ALA A 54 -15.39 25.80 -1.39
N GLY A 55 -16.65 26.26 -1.35
CA GLY A 55 -17.58 25.96 -0.27
C GLY A 55 -17.96 24.49 -0.17
N GLU A 56 -17.98 23.76 -1.28
CA GLU A 56 -18.36 22.35 -1.33
C GLU A 56 -17.21 21.41 -0.96
N LEU A 57 -15.97 21.87 -1.10
CA LEU A 57 -14.79 21.02 -0.83
C LEU A 57 -14.76 20.52 0.62
N LEU A 58 -15.04 21.39 1.57
CA LEU A 58 -15.02 21.02 2.99
C LEU A 58 -16.17 20.08 3.33
N ASN A 59 -17.32 20.30 2.70
CA ASN A 59 -18.49 19.44 2.83
C ASN A 59 -18.18 18.03 2.28
N GLU A 60 -17.65 17.92 1.08
CA GLU A 60 -17.33 16.65 0.41
C GLU A 60 -16.20 15.89 1.11
N PHE A 61 -15.06 16.55 1.39
CA PHE A 61 -13.90 15.89 1.97
C PHE A 61 -14.05 15.48 3.44
N VAL A 62 -14.83 16.25 4.22
CA VAL A 62 -14.92 16.03 5.66
C VAL A 62 -16.31 15.56 6.05
N ILE A 63 -17.35 16.34 5.72
CA ILE A 63 -18.70 16.08 6.26
C ILE A 63 -19.30 14.83 5.60
N LEU A 64 -19.39 14.81 4.28
CA LEU A 64 -20.02 13.69 3.56
C LEU A 64 -19.16 12.41 3.60
N THR A 65 -17.84 12.52 3.67
CA THR A 65 -16.97 11.32 3.70
C THR A 65 -16.89 10.68 5.08
N LEU A 66 -16.90 11.46 6.17
CA LEU A 66 -16.68 10.94 7.53
C LEU A 66 -17.97 10.78 8.34
N PHE A 67 -19.01 11.56 8.05
CA PHE A 67 -20.25 11.58 8.86
C PHE A 67 -21.44 10.92 8.17
N ASP A 68 -21.35 10.65 6.86
CA ASP A 68 -22.38 9.87 6.18
C ASP A 68 -22.12 8.37 6.34
N SER A 69 -23.17 7.62 6.72
CA SER A 69 -23.04 6.18 6.99
C SER A 69 -22.71 5.35 5.75
N GLN A 70 -23.17 5.75 4.57
CA GLN A 70 -22.89 5.07 3.32
C GLN A 70 -21.43 5.31 2.90
N SER A 71 -20.95 6.53 3.03
CA SER A 71 -19.56 6.89 2.75
C SER A 71 -18.59 6.19 3.73
N LEU A 72 -18.95 6.09 5.01
CA LEU A 72 -18.16 5.36 5.99
C LEU A 72 -18.03 3.86 5.66
N ARG A 73 -19.12 3.23 5.21
CA ARG A 73 -19.11 1.85 4.71
C ARG A 73 -18.19 1.71 3.48
N ALA A 74 -18.27 2.66 2.54
CA ALA A 74 -17.39 2.70 1.38
C ALA A 74 -15.92 2.86 1.78
N VAL A 75 -15.62 3.69 2.78
CA VAL A 75 -14.27 3.85 3.34
C VAL A 75 -13.76 2.55 3.95
N LEU A 76 -14.56 1.86 4.76
CA LEU A 76 -14.16 0.57 5.35
C LEU A 76 -13.92 -0.49 4.28
N PHE A 77 -14.76 -0.54 3.27
CA PHE A 77 -14.62 -1.45 2.15
C PHE A 77 -13.36 -1.18 1.31
N GLN A 78 -13.08 0.10 1.07
CA GLN A 78 -11.87 0.55 0.37
C GLN A 78 -10.61 0.33 1.22
N ALA A 79 -10.72 0.44 2.55
CA ALA A 79 -9.60 0.25 3.48
C ALA A 79 -9.11 -1.20 3.53
N ALA A 80 -9.99 -2.19 3.34
CA ALA A 80 -9.64 -3.60 3.48
C ALA A 80 -8.45 -4.02 2.59
N PRO A 81 -8.46 -3.86 1.25
CA PRO A 81 -7.30 -4.18 0.42
C PRO A 81 -6.10 -3.28 0.71
N LEU A 82 -6.29 -2.01 1.07
CA LEU A 82 -5.19 -1.10 1.43
C LEU A 82 -4.49 -1.52 2.72
N ILE A 83 -5.21 -2.00 3.73
CA ILE A 83 -4.65 -2.60 4.95
C ILE A 83 -3.79 -3.80 4.57
N MET A 84 -4.31 -4.69 3.72
CA MET A 84 -3.58 -5.89 3.31
C MET A 84 -2.27 -5.56 2.62
N VAL A 85 -2.28 -4.65 1.63
CA VAL A 85 -1.08 -4.26 0.89
C VAL A 85 -0.12 -3.46 1.77
N GLY A 86 -0.63 -2.59 2.66
CA GLY A 86 0.16 -1.87 3.64
C GLY A 86 0.90 -2.81 4.62
N LEU A 87 0.20 -3.82 5.15
CA LEU A 87 0.82 -4.84 5.99
C LEU A 87 1.83 -5.70 5.24
N ALA A 88 1.55 -6.04 3.98
CA ALA A 88 2.48 -6.73 3.10
C ALA A 88 3.78 -5.92 2.93
N GLY A 89 3.66 -4.61 2.69
CA GLY A 89 4.79 -3.68 2.64
C GLY A 89 5.59 -3.63 3.95
N CYS A 90 4.89 -3.52 5.09
CA CYS A 90 5.53 -3.51 6.42
C CYS A 90 6.39 -4.76 6.67
N LEU A 91 5.88 -5.94 6.30
CA LEU A 91 6.62 -7.19 6.46
C LEU A 91 7.88 -7.20 5.58
N ALA A 92 7.76 -6.86 4.31
CA ALA A 92 8.88 -6.85 3.39
C ALA A 92 9.97 -5.86 3.82
N PHE A 93 9.60 -4.65 4.22
CA PHE A 93 10.57 -3.62 4.63
C PHE A 93 11.28 -3.95 5.94
N ARG A 94 10.59 -4.57 6.91
CA ARG A 94 11.25 -5.12 8.11
C ARG A 94 12.24 -6.22 7.78
N ALA A 95 12.00 -7.00 6.72
CA ALA A 95 12.95 -7.99 6.23
C ALA A 95 14.12 -7.36 5.44
N ARG A 96 14.24 -6.04 5.42
CA ARG A 96 15.21 -5.32 4.60
C ARG A 96 15.12 -5.68 3.11
N PHE A 97 13.89 -5.90 2.65
CA PHE A 97 13.56 -6.17 1.26
C PHE A 97 12.63 -5.06 0.74
N TRP A 98 13.15 -4.26 -0.17
CA TRP A 98 12.40 -3.17 -0.80
C TRP A 98 11.45 -3.73 -1.86
N ASN A 99 10.27 -4.19 -1.41
CA ASN A 99 9.28 -4.81 -2.28
C ASN A 99 8.43 -3.73 -2.97
N LEU A 100 8.89 -3.24 -4.13
CA LEU A 100 8.09 -2.37 -4.99
C LEU A 100 7.18 -3.18 -5.93
N GLY A 101 7.18 -4.50 -5.81
CA GLY A 101 6.42 -5.44 -6.62
C GLY A 101 5.05 -5.83 -6.07
N LEU A 102 4.56 -5.14 -5.03
CA LEU A 102 3.27 -5.45 -4.40
C LEU A 102 2.12 -5.44 -5.41
N GLU A 103 2.17 -4.53 -6.39
CA GLU A 103 1.14 -4.42 -7.43
C GLU A 103 1.11 -5.65 -8.34
N GLY A 104 2.26 -6.13 -8.80
CA GLY A 104 2.36 -7.36 -9.59
C GLY A 104 1.94 -8.60 -8.80
N GLN A 105 2.24 -8.65 -7.49
CA GLN A 105 1.81 -9.72 -6.60
C GLN A 105 0.29 -9.73 -6.44
N MET A 106 -0.35 -8.55 -6.34
CA MET A 106 -1.81 -8.41 -6.34
C MET A 106 -2.43 -8.90 -7.64
N ILE A 107 -1.85 -8.49 -8.78
CA ILE A 107 -2.31 -8.88 -10.11
C ILE A 107 -2.28 -10.41 -10.25
N TRP A 108 -1.18 -11.05 -9.90
CA TRP A 108 -1.08 -12.51 -9.96
C TRP A 108 -2.03 -13.22 -8.98
N GLY A 109 -2.26 -12.63 -7.81
CA GLY A 109 -3.27 -13.12 -6.88
C GLY A 109 -4.68 -13.06 -7.48
N ALA A 110 -5.04 -11.94 -8.11
CA ALA A 110 -6.32 -11.77 -8.78
C ALA A 110 -6.47 -12.73 -9.98
N ILE A 111 -5.40 -12.91 -10.77
CA ILE A 111 -5.38 -13.88 -11.89
C ILE A 111 -5.61 -15.30 -11.35
N GLY A 112 -4.92 -15.69 -10.27
CA GLY A 112 -5.10 -17.00 -9.66
C GLY A 112 -6.52 -17.23 -9.14
N ALA A 113 -7.11 -16.25 -8.47
CA ALA A 113 -8.50 -16.30 -8.04
C ALA A 113 -9.47 -16.40 -9.21
N THR A 114 -9.26 -15.59 -10.25
CA THR A 114 -10.09 -15.60 -11.47
C THR A 114 -10.00 -16.94 -12.20
N ALA A 115 -8.83 -17.56 -12.24
CA ALA A 115 -8.67 -18.89 -12.83
C ALA A 115 -9.55 -19.93 -12.15
N VAL A 116 -9.62 -19.92 -10.80
CA VAL A 116 -10.49 -20.82 -10.03
C VAL A 116 -11.97 -20.62 -10.40
N SER A 117 -12.40 -19.36 -10.57
CA SER A 117 -13.77 -19.03 -10.98
C SER A 117 -14.07 -19.46 -12.41
N LEU A 118 -13.20 -19.06 -13.39
CA LEU A 118 -13.41 -19.33 -14.81
C LEU A 118 -13.40 -20.81 -15.16
N PHE A 119 -12.48 -21.59 -14.57
CA PHE A 119 -12.36 -23.03 -14.80
C PHE A 119 -13.23 -23.85 -13.85
N GLU A 120 -14.09 -23.20 -13.07
CA GLU A 120 -15.02 -23.83 -12.12
C GLU A 120 -14.35 -24.85 -11.20
N ILE A 121 -13.16 -24.57 -10.69
CA ILE A 121 -12.36 -25.47 -9.88
C ILE A 121 -13.02 -25.67 -8.50
N GLY A 122 -13.43 -26.91 -8.21
CA GLY A 122 -14.03 -27.30 -6.95
C GLY A 122 -15.53 -27.05 -6.83
N PRO A 123 -16.16 -27.59 -5.76
CA PRO A 123 -17.59 -27.42 -5.53
C PRO A 123 -17.96 -25.96 -5.20
N PRO A 124 -19.19 -25.54 -5.52
CA PRO A 124 -19.63 -24.15 -5.30
C PRO A 124 -19.40 -23.62 -3.87
N SER A 125 -19.62 -24.45 -2.86
CA SER A 125 -19.44 -24.07 -1.44
C SER A 125 -17.99 -23.83 -1.01
N LEU A 126 -17.01 -24.43 -1.70
CA LEU A 126 -15.58 -24.27 -1.40
C LEU A 126 -14.87 -23.37 -2.38
N ARG A 127 -15.56 -22.83 -3.40
CA ARG A 127 -14.93 -22.08 -4.47
C ARG A 127 -14.31 -20.78 -3.98
N LEU A 128 -15.00 -20.00 -3.15
CA LEU A 128 -14.44 -18.78 -2.57
C LEU A 128 -13.20 -19.06 -1.68
N PRO A 129 -13.19 -20.03 -0.73
CA PRO A 129 -11.98 -20.44 -0.04
C PRO A 129 -10.84 -20.89 -0.97
N LEU A 130 -11.14 -21.62 -2.04
CA LEU A 130 -10.13 -22.02 -3.03
C LEU A 130 -9.57 -20.81 -3.78
N MET A 131 -10.41 -19.84 -4.14
CA MET A 131 -9.97 -18.56 -4.73
C MET A 131 -9.02 -17.83 -3.78
N MET A 132 -9.31 -17.79 -2.46
CA MET A 132 -8.45 -17.16 -1.46
C MET A 132 -7.08 -17.84 -1.38
N VAL A 133 -7.07 -19.18 -1.30
CA VAL A 133 -5.83 -19.97 -1.23
C VAL A 133 -5.02 -19.79 -2.52
N CYS A 134 -5.67 -19.84 -3.68
CA CYS A 134 -5.01 -19.66 -4.97
C CYS A 134 -4.45 -18.24 -5.13
N ALA A 135 -5.18 -17.21 -4.69
CA ALA A 135 -4.71 -15.83 -4.69
C ALA A 135 -3.45 -15.66 -3.84
N MET A 136 -3.46 -16.20 -2.62
CA MET A 136 -2.27 -16.18 -1.75
C MET A 136 -1.10 -16.94 -2.37
N ALA A 137 -1.34 -18.13 -2.92
CA ALA A 137 -0.30 -18.94 -3.56
C ALA A 137 0.32 -18.23 -4.77
N CYS A 138 -0.50 -17.66 -5.66
CA CYS A 138 -0.01 -16.95 -6.85
C CYS A 138 0.78 -15.69 -6.47
N GLY A 139 0.31 -14.90 -5.51
CA GLY A 139 1.04 -13.73 -5.01
C GLY A 139 2.38 -14.11 -4.36
N LEU A 140 2.39 -15.19 -3.56
CA LEU A 140 3.59 -15.75 -2.96
C LEU A 140 4.59 -16.24 -4.02
N LEU A 141 4.12 -17.01 -5.01
CA LEU A 141 4.96 -17.53 -6.09
C LEU A 141 5.55 -16.40 -6.94
N TRP A 142 4.80 -15.32 -7.16
CA TRP A 142 5.31 -14.15 -7.86
C TRP A 142 6.39 -13.41 -7.07
N ALA A 143 6.26 -13.36 -5.73
CA ALA A 143 7.28 -12.80 -4.85
C ALA A 143 8.54 -13.67 -4.75
N LEU A 144 8.45 -14.97 -5.07
CA LEU A 144 9.56 -15.90 -5.00
C LEU A 144 10.70 -15.51 -5.97
N ALA A 145 10.36 -15.10 -7.19
CA ALA A 145 11.36 -14.75 -8.19
C ALA A 145 12.32 -13.64 -7.73
N PRO A 146 11.86 -12.43 -7.33
CA PRO A 146 12.76 -11.35 -6.95
C PRO A 146 13.51 -11.64 -5.65
N VAL A 147 12.92 -12.36 -4.70
CA VAL A 147 13.64 -12.72 -3.46
C VAL A 147 14.76 -13.73 -3.71
N LEU A 148 14.56 -14.69 -4.60
CA LEU A 148 15.62 -15.63 -4.99
C LEU A 148 16.74 -14.91 -5.75
N LEU A 149 16.41 -14.00 -6.68
CA LEU A 149 17.39 -13.17 -7.38
C LEU A 149 18.25 -12.36 -6.39
N LYS A 150 17.64 -11.75 -5.37
CA LYS A 150 18.39 -11.03 -4.33
C LYS A 150 19.28 -11.95 -3.50
N LEU A 151 18.73 -13.08 -3.02
CA LEU A 151 19.46 -13.95 -2.06
C LEU A 151 20.57 -14.75 -2.70
N HIS A 152 20.48 -15.14 -3.98
CA HIS A 152 21.45 -15.97 -4.68
C HIS A 152 22.34 -15.16 -5.62
N LEU A 153 21.76 -14.26 -6.39
CA LEU A 153 22.48 -13.51 -7.44
C LEU A 153 22.81 -12.07 -7.01
N LYS A 154 22.38 -11.64 -5.81
CA LYS A 154 22.59 -10.28 -5.28
C LYS A 154 22.06 -9.18 -6.21
N VAL A 155 21.03 -9.49 -7.02
CA VAL A 155 20.35 -8.52 -7.89
C VAL A 155 19.59 -7.52 -7.00
N ASN A 156 19.55 -6.25 -7.44
CA ASN A 156 18.80 -5.22 -6.74
C ASN A 156 17.29 -5.53 -6.78
N GLU A 157 16.71 -5.67 -5.61
CA GLU A 157 15.29 -6.03 -5.46
C GLU A 157 14.34 -4.96 -5.96
N ILE A 158 14.72 -3.68 -5.90
CA ILE A 158 13.91 -2.56 -6.39
C ILE A 158 13.68 -2.73 -7.90
N ILE A 159 14.77 -2.96 -8.64
CA ILE A 159 14.71 -3.11 -10.09
C ILE A 159 13.94 -4.39 -10.47
N SER A 160 14.27 -5.52 -9.84
CA SER A 160 13.63 -6.80 -10.17
C SER A 160 12.13 -6.80 -9.86
N THR A 161 11.70 -6.22 -8.75
CA THR A 161 10.29 -6.14 -8.39
C THR A 161 9.50 -5.18 -9.28
N LEU A 162 10.08 -4.03 -9.65
CA LEU A 162 9.45 -3.10 -10.60
C LEU A 162 9.32 -3.72 -11.99
N MET A 163 10.34 -4.41 -12.50
CA MET A 163 10.25 -5.08 -13.81
C MET A 163 9.15 -6.15 -13.80
N LEU A 164 9.04 -6.91 -12.71
CA LEU A 164 7.98 -7.90 -12.56
C LEU A 164 6.57 -7.29 -12.50
N ASN A 165 6.40 -6.06 -12.00
CA ASN A 165 5.12 -5.36 -12.10
C ASN A 165 4.70 -5.15 -13.56
N TYR A 166 5.62 -4.65 -14.39
CA TYR A 166 5.31 -4.44 -15.82
C TYR A 166 4.96 -5.75 -16.53
N ILE A 167 5.65 -6.84 -16.20
CA ILE A 167 5.33 -8.16 -16.75
C ILE A 167 3.93 -8.60 -16.31
N ALA A 168 3.59 -8.43 -15.03
CA ALA A 168 2.28 -8.78 -14.49
C ALA A 168 1.15 -7.97 -15.14
N ILE A 169 1.35 -6.66 -15.31
CA ILE A 169 0.38 -5.77 -15.98
C ILE A 169 0.14 -6.21 -17.42
N ASN A 170 1.21 -6.41 -18.19
CA ASN A 170 1.06 -6.81 -19.60
C ASN A 170 0.45 -8.21 -19.71
N PHE A 171 0.76 -9.13 -18.79
CA PHE A 171 0.14 -10.46 -18.78
C PHE A 171 -1.36 -10.38 -18.44
N LEU A 172 -1.75 -9.54 -17.48
CA LEU A 172 -3.16 -9.26 -17.18
C LEU A 172 -3.88 -8.74 -18.43
N LEU A 173 -3.31 -7.73 -19.10
CA LEU A 173 -3.89 -7.17 -20.33
C LEU A 173 -4.03 -8.23 -21.41
N HIS A 174 -3.01 -9.08 -21.60
CA HIS A 174 -3.07 -10.20 -22.55
C HIS A 174 -4.25 -11.14 -22.25
N LEU A 175 -4.52 -11.44 -20.98
CA LEU A 175 -5.64 -12.29 -20.59
C LEU A 175 -7.00 -11.62 -20.84
N VAL A 176 -7.21 -10.38 -20.34
CA VAL A 176 -8.52 -9.71 -20.39
C VAL A 176 -8.87 -9.16 -21.76
N TYR A 177 -7.89 -8.91 -22.64
CA TYR A 177 -8.12 -8.59 -24.04
C TYR A 177 -8.18 -9.83 -24.94
N GLY A 178 -7.68 -10.97 -24.45
CA GLY A 178 -7.58 -12.24 -25.17
C GLY A 178 -8.57 -13.29 -24.70
N SER A 179 -8.03 -14.42 -24.19
CA SER A 179 -8.77 -15.64 -23.88
C SER A 179 -9.77 -15.53 -22.73
N TRP A 180 -9.60 -14.56 -21.83
CA TRP A 180 -10.45 -14.37 -20.65
C TRP A 180 -11.47 -13.23 -20.80
N LYS A 181 -11.53 -12.62 -21.98
CA LYS A 181 -12.52 -11.59 -22.27
C LYS A 181 -13.94 -12.19 -22.28
N ASP A 182 -14.89 -11.52 -21.61
CA ASP A 182 -16.31 -11.85 -21.73
C ASP A 182 -16.80 -11.45 -23.15
N PRO A 183 -17.26 -12.42 -23.98
CA PRO A 183 -17.78 -12.12 -25.31
C PRO A 183 -19.03 -11.22 -25.31
N ARG A 184 -19.72 -11.10 -24.17
CA ARG A 184 -20.95 -10.31 -24.02
C ARG A 184 -20.67 -8.86 -23.63
N ASP A 185 -19.41 -8.54 -23.24
CA ASP A 185 -19.03 -7.20 -22.82
C ASP A 185 -18.16 -6.52 -23.89
N SER A 186 -18.43 -5.24 -24.15
CA SER A 186 -17.61 -4.42 -25.07
C SER A 186 -16.26 -4.07 -24.45
N PHE A 187 -16.16 -4.04 -23.13
CA PHE A 187 -14.93 -3.72 -22.41
C PHE A 187 -14.04 -4.96 -22.18
N PRO A 188 -12.75 -4.78 -21.94
CA PRO A 188 -11.81 -5.87 -21.66
C PRO A 188 -11.94 -6.34 -20.20
N TYR A 189 -13.00 -7.08 -19.95
CA TYR A 189 -13.32 -7.63 -18.62
C TYR A 189 -13.51 -9.13 -18.72
N SER A 190 -13.20 -9.85 -17.62
CA SER A 190 -13.57 -11.25 -17.51
C SER A 190 -15.08 -11.41 -17.26
N PRO A 191 -15.63 -12.63 -17.47
CA PRO A 191 -16.97 -12.95 -17.00
C PRO A 191 -17.15 -12.61 -15.52
N GLN A 192 -18.37 -12.24 -15.14
CA GLN A 192 -18.68 -11.92 -13.75
C GLN A 192 -18.62 -13.17 -12.88
N TYR A 193 -18.06 -13.02 -11.69
CA TYR A 193 -18.07 -14.07 -10.68
C TYR A 193 -19.50 -14.38 -10.23
N LYS A 194 -19.76 -15.65 -9.98
CA LYS A 194 -21.04 -16.08 -9.44
C LYS A 194 -21.25 -15.52 -8.03
N VAL A 195 -22.48 -15.41 -7.57
CA VAL A 195 -22.80 -14.78 -6.28
C VAL A 195 -22.05 -15.41 -5.11
N PHE A 196 -21.90 -16.73 -5.11
CA PHE A 196 -21.15 -17.47 -4.07
C PHE A 196 -19.63 -17.37 -4.18
N GLU A 197 -19.09 -16.77 -5.24
CA GLU A 197 -17.66 -16.49 -5.47
C GLU A 197 -17.28 -15.08 -5.03
N ARG A 198 -18.27 -14.24 -4.75
CA ARG A 198 -18.07 -12.89 -4.26
C ARG A 198 -17.94 -12.86 -2.75
N LEU A 199 -17.22 -11.89 -2.23
CA LEU A 199 -17.12 -11.69 -0.78
C LEU A 199 -18.49 -11.24 -0.24
N PRO A 200 -19.14 -12.04 0.64
CA PRO A 200 -20.45 -11.69 1.16
C PRO A 200 -20.38 -10.50 2.12
N GLU A 201 -21.48 -9.78 2.20
CA GLU A 201 -21.74 -8.86 3.30
C GLU A 201 -22.23 -9.64 4.52
N LEU A 202 -21.57 -9.44 5.66
CA LEU A 202 -21.84 -10.19 6.89
C LEU A 202 -22.86 -9.48 7.79
N PHE A 203 -22.75 -8.16 7.93
CA PHE A 203 -23.62 -7.33 8.76
C PHE A 203 -23.85 -6.01 8.03
N ASP A 204 -25.05 -5.44 8.10
CA ASP A 204 -25.43 -4.10 7.61
C ASP A 204 -24.39 -3.31 6.78
N GLY A 205 -23.95 -3.90 5.65
CA GLY A 205 -22.97 -3.29 4.75
C GLY A 205 -21.50 -3.47 5.12
N VAL A 206 -21.16 -4.36 6.10
CA VAL A 206 -19.79 -4.74 6.38
C VAL A 206 -19.44 -6.01 5.60
N SER A 207 -18.57 -5.88 4.61
CA SER A 207 -18.09 -7.00 3.81
C SER A 207 -17.14 -7.91 4.59
N LEU A 208 -17.13 -9.20 4.24
CA LEU A 208 -16.13 -10.17 4.71
C LEU A 208 -14.69 -9.68 4.47
N ALA A 209 -14.44 -8.86 3.45
CA ALA A 209 -13.14 -8.26 3.18
C ALA A 209 -12.60 -7.46 4.38
N VAL A 210 -13.46 -6.68 5.05
CA VAL A 210 -13.08 -5.88 6.23
C VAL A 210 -12.69 -6.77 7.39
N VAL A 211 -13.47 -7.83 7.65
CA VAL A 211 -13.19 -8.79 8.72
C VAL A 211 -11.87 -9.52 8.45
N LEU A 212 -11.65 -9.96 7.22
CA LEU A 212 -10.38 -10.60 6.82
C LEU A 212 -9.20 -9.65 7.00
N ALA A 213 -9.33 -8.38 6.60
CA ALA A 213 -8.27 -7.39 6.77
C ALA A 213 -7.92 -7.19 8.26
N LEU A 214 -8.92 -7.14 9.14
CA LEU A 214 -8.71 -7.02 10.59
C LEU A 214 -8.07 -8.29 11.18
N VAL A 215 -8.53 -9.47 10.79
CA VAL A 215 -7.94 -10.76 11.22
C VAL A 215 -6.48 -10.83 10.79
N VAL A 216 -6.16 -10.45 9.55
CA VAL A 216 -4.79 -10.43 9.06
C VAL A 216 -3.96 -9.35 9.77
N ALA A 217 -4.53 -8.19 10.08
CA ALA A 217 -3.84 -7.16 10.86
C ALA A 217 -3.46 -7.69 12.26
N LEU A 218 -4.37 -8.38 12.94
CA LEU A 218 -4.11 -9.04 14.21
C LEU A 218 -3.06 -10.16 14.08
N PHE A 219 -3.14 -10.95 13.02
CA PHE A 219 -2.14 -11.98 12.73
C PHE A 219 -0.75 -11.39 12.52
N VAL A 220 -0.62 -10.34 11.70
CA VAL A 220 0.67 -9.67 11.45
C VAL A 220 1.20 -9.01 12.72
N LEU A 221 0.33 -8.47 13.55
CA LEU A 221 0.68 -7.89 14.84
C LEU A 221 1.23 -8.97 15.80
N TRP A 222 0.53 -10.10 15.92
CA TRP A 222 1.00 -11.25 16.69
C TRP A 222 2.31 -11.80 16.11
N PHE A 223 2.38 -11.99 14.79
CA PHE A 223 3.56 -12.50 14.09
C PHE A 223 4.80 -11.63 14.36
N THR A 224 4.69 -10.32 14.20
CA THR A 224 5.83 -9.39 14.38
C THR A 224 6.12 -9.07 15.84
N GLY A 225 5.10 -9.16 16.72
CA GLY A 225 5.17 -8.80 18.14
C GLY A 225 5.64 -9.92 19.04
N ILE A 226 5.07 -11.11 18.90
CA ILE A 226 5.14 -12.20 19.89
C ILE A 226 5.85 -13.43 19.36
N SER A 227 5.77 -13.71 18.05
CA SER A 227 6.30 -14.96 17.49
C SER A 227 7.83 -15.02 17.47
N ARG A 228 8.40 -16.24 17.50
CA ARG A 228 9.86 -16.45 17.33
C ARG A 228 10.35 -15.93 15.98
N ALA A 229 9.56 -16.07 14.93
CA ALA A 229 9.88 -15.54 13.61
C ALA A 229 9.94 -14.00 13.62
N GLY A 230 9.00 -13.35 14.34
CA GLY A 230 9.02 -11.90 14.54
C GLY A 230 10.22 -11.42 15.33
N LEU A 231 10.69 -12.18 16.32
CA LEU A 231 11.93 -11.89 17.03
C LEU A 231 13.13 -11.93 16.08
N TYR A 232 13.26 -12.97 15.25
CA TYR A 232 14.30 -13.05 14.24
C TYR A 232 14.23 -11.92 13.22
N LEU A 233 12.99 -11.55 12.82
CA LEU A 233 12.76 -10.42 11.92
C LEU A 233 13.25 -9.10 12.51
N ARG A 234 13.06 -8.86 13.81
CA ARG A 234 13.59 -7.67 14.50
C ARG A 234 15.11 -7.62 14.50
N PHE A 235 15.81 -8.77 14.69
CA PHE A 235 17.27 -8.83 14.56
C PHE A 235 17.71 -8.50 13.13
N VAL A 236 17.02 -9.04 12.12
CA VAL A 236 17.31 -8.74 10.71
C VAL A 236 17.07 -7.27 10.38
N ASP A 237 15.99 -6.70 10.90
CA ASP A 237 15.62 -5.29 10.73
C ASP A 237 16.68 -4.35 11.33
N SER A 238 17.18 -4.65 12.53
CA SER A 238 18.21 -3.83 13.17
C SER A 238 19.57 -3.94 12.46
N SER A 239 20.09 -5.15 12.29
CA SER A 239 21.36 -5.42 11.58
C SER A 239 21.45 -6.87 11.11
N PRO A 240 21.43 -7.12 9.79
CA PRO A 240 21.60 -8.47 9.25
C PRO A 240 22.98 -9.10 9.59
N GLY A 241 24.01 -8.27 9.82
CA GLY A 241 25.33 -8.71 10.25
C GLY A 241 25.30 -9.29 11.66
N VAL A 242 24.76 -8.52 12.62
CA VAL A 242 24.62 -8.94 14.02
C VAL A 242 23.68 -10.15 14.11
N ALA A 243 22.58 -10.16 13.36
CA ALA A 243 21.65 -11.30 13.32
C ALA A 243 22.36 -12.60 12.94
N ARG A 244 23.27 -12.56 11.95
CA ARG A 244 24.08 -13.73 11.57
C ARG A 244 25.05 -14.16 12.67
N ALA A 245 25.70 -13.21 13.34
CA ALA A 245 26.65 -13.50 14.41
C ALA A 245 25.99 -14.21 15.61
N VAL A 246 24.72 -13.93 15.89
CA VAL A 246 23.94 -14.60 16.95
C VAL A 246 23.18 -15.84 16.46
N GLY A 247 23.50 -16.36 15.27
CA GLY A 247 22.96 -17.62 14.75
C GLY A 247 21.59 -17.54 14.09
N VAL A 248 21.03 -16.34 13.82
CA VAL A 248 19.76 -16.20 13.11
C VAL A 248 19.92 -16.60 11.63
N PRO A 249 19.05 -17.46 11.09
CA PRO A 249 19.09 -17.88 9.69
C PRO A 249 18.54 -16.78 8.76
N VAL A 250 19.28 -15.68 8.60
CA VAL A 250 18.86 -14.44 7.92
C VAL A 250 18.24 -14.68 6.55
N LYS A 251 18.83 -15.55 5.71
CA LYS A 251 18.27 -15.85 4.38
C LYS A 251 16.87 -16.47 4.46
N ARG A 252 16.62 -17.39 5.42
CA ARG A 252 15.31 -18.04 5.61
C ARG A 252 14.27 -17.05 6.14
N VAL A 253 14.70 -16.16 7.04
CA VAL A 253 13.83 -15.11 7.60
C VAL A 253 13.40 -14.15 6.49
N ILE A 254 14.32 -13.65 5.68
CA ILE A 254 14.01 -12.78 4.55
C ILE A 254 13.07 -13.50 3.57
N LEU A 255 13.42 -14.72 3.14
CA LEU A 255 12.61 -15.50 2.20
C LEU A 255 11.18 -15.68 2.73
N GLY A 256 11.02 -16.24 3.94
CA GLY A 256 9.68 -16.52 4.50
C GLY A 256 8.84 -15.25 4.69
N THR A 257 9.46 -14.14 5.14
CA THR A 257 8.75 -12.87 5.34
C THR A 257 8.32 -12.23 4.02
N VAL A 258 9.16 -12.28 2.97
CA VAL A 258 8.81 -11.75 1.65
C VAL A 258 7.75 -12.61 0.97
N LEU A 259 7.80 -13.93 1.12
CA LEU A 259 6.76 -14.82 0.62
C LEU A 259 5.41 -14.57 1.31
N LEU A 260 5.40 -14.35 2.63
CA LEU A 260 4.21 -13.96 3.37
C LEU A 260 3.68 -12.59 2.89
N SER A 261 4.57 -11.61 2.65
CA SER A 261 4.21 -10.33 2.04
C SER A 261 3.51 -10.52 0.69
N GLY A 262 4.06 -11.38 -0.18
CA GLY A 262 3.46 -11.70 -1.47
C GLY A 262 2.09 -12.38 -1.37
N ALA A 263 1.93 -13.29 -0.41
CA ALA A 263 0.64 -13.93 -0.14
C ALA A 263 -0.43 -12.91 0.29
N LEU A 264 -0.09 -11.96 1.17
CA LEU A 264 -1.01 -10.91 1.60
C LEU A 264 -1.37 -9.96 0.45
N ALA A 265 -0.40 -9.59 -0.39
CA ALA A 265 -0.66 -8.79 -1.58
C ALA A 265 -1.56 -9.53 -2.58
N GLY A 266 -1.34 -10.84 -2.79
CA GLY A 266 -2.21 -11.67 -3.63
C GLY A 266 -3.65 -11.72 -3.11
N LEU A 267 -3.83 -11.86 -1.79
CA LEU A 267 -5.16 -11.85 -1.16
C LEU A 267 -5.83 -10.47 -1.30
N ALA A 268 -5.07 -9.37 -1.26
CA ALA A 268 -5.61 -8.03 -1.55
C ALA A 268 -6.15 -7.94 -2.98
N GLY A 269 -5.48 -8.56 -3.96
CA GLY A 269 -5.97 -8.64 -5.33
C GLY A 269 -7.33 -9.33 -5.44
N LEU A 270 -7.52 -10.45 -4.74
CA LEU A 270 -8.83 -11.10 -4.65
C LEU A 270 -9.87 -10.21 -3.97
N MET A 271 -9.52 -9.50 -2.89
CA MET A 271 -10.46 -8.61 -2.20
C MET A 271 -11.02 -7.53 -3.12
N ILE A 272 -10.23 -7.03 -4.06
CA ILE A 272 -10.69 -6.06 -5.04
C ILE A 272 -11.57 -6.75 -6.09
N THR A 273 -11.09 -7.84 -6.69
CA THR A 273 -11.81 -8.49 -7.79
C THR A 273 -13.07 -9.22 -7.35
N ALA A 274 -13.07 -9.92 -6.20
CA ALA A 274 -14.25 -10.62 -5.69
C ALA A 274 -15.11 -9.76 -4.74
N GLY A 275 -14.56 -8.68 -4.19
CA GLY A 275 -15.29 -7.77 -3.30
C GLY A 275 -15.84 -6.55 -4.02
N GLN A 276 -15.00 -5.79 -4.71
CA GLN A 276 -15.38 -4.50 -5.28
C GLN A 276 -15.89 -4.60 -6.71
N GLU A 277 -15.14 -5.30 -7.59
CA GLU A 277 -15.42 -5.34 -9.03
C GLU A 277 -16.39 -6.48 -9.43
N GLY A 278 -16.40 -7.56 -8.69
CA GLY A 278 -17.16 -8.78 -9.02
C GLY A 278 -16.63 -9.54 -10.24
N ARG A 279 -15.48 -9.13 -10.79
CA ARG A 279 -14.79 -9.70 -11.95
C ARG A 279 -13.36 -9.18 -12.06
N LEU A 280 -12.57 -9.76 -12.94
CA LEU A 280 -11.23 -9.24 -13.27
C LEU A 280 -11.34 -8.13 -14.32
N THR A 281 -10.87 -6.93 -14.00
CA THR A 281 -10.84 -5.78 -14.90
C THR A 281 -9.40 -5.41 -15.24
N HIS A 282 -9.20 -4.67 -16.34
CA HIS A 282 -7.86 -4.27 -16.80
C HIS A 282 -7.17 -3.27 -15.87
N SER A 283 -7.89 -2.60 -14.98
CA SER A 283 -7.39 -1.49 -14.14
C SER A 283 -7.67 -1.62 -12.65
N PHE A 284 -8.14 -2.80 -12.17
CA PHE A 284 -8.51 -3.01 -10.77
C PHE A 284 -7.38 -2.70 -9.77
N TYR A 285 -6.13 -2.86 -10.19
CA TYR A 285 -4.93 -2.71 -9.37
C TYR A 285 -4.47 -1.26 -9.19
N ALA A 286 -4.99 -0.33 -10.03
CA ALA A 286 -4.45 1.03 -10.17
C ALA A 286 -4.32 1.77 -8.83
N GLY A 287 -3.09 2.05 -8.43
CA GLY A 287 -2.75 2.82 -7.25
C GLY A 287 -2.71 2.06 -5.93
N TYR A 288 -3.22 0.83 -5.83
CA TYR A 288 -3.21 0.09 -4.57
C TYR A 288 -1.81 -0.39 -4.17
N GLY A 289 -1.04 -0.93 -5.09
CA GLY A 289 0.31 -1.43 -4.81
C GLY A 289 1.24 -0.34 -4.30
N PHE A 290 1.28 0.79 -5.00
CA PHE A 290 2.06 1.95 -4.60
C PHE A 290 1.54 2.59 -3.30
N SER A 291 0.22 2.67 -3.12
CA SER A 291 -0.37 3.12 -1.85
C SER A 291 0.03 2.24 -0.68
N GLY A 292 0.13 0.92 -0.87
CA GLY A 292 0.61 0.00 0.17
C GLY A 292 2.05 0.24 0.58
N ILE A 293 2.95 0.52 -0.38
CA ILE A 293 4.34 0.91 -0.11
C ILE A 293 4.36 2.17 0.75
N LEU A 294 3.57 3.15 0.37
CA LEU A 294 3.46 4.40 1.06
C LEU A 294 2.91 4.26 2.47
N ILE A 295 1.82 3.49 2.64
CA ILE A 295 1.24 3.17 3.94
C ILE A 295 2.31 2.55 4.86
N ALA A 296 3.10 1.60 4.34
CA ALA A 296 4.16 0.97 5.12
C ALA A 296 5.25 1.97 5.56
N PHE A 297 5.65 2.87 4.66
CA PHE A 297 6.60 3.95 4.97
C PHE A 297 6.08 4.88 6.05
N LEU A 298 4.87 5.39 5.85
CA LEU A 298 4.25 6.34 6.74
C LEU A 298 4.01 5.75 8.14
N ALA A 299 3.66 4.46 8.15
CA ALA A 299 3.50 3.68 9.37
C ALA A 299 4.83 3.28 10.03
N ARG A 300 5.99 3.64 9.44
CA ARG A 300 7.31 3.19 9.91
C ARG A 300 7.39 1.68 10.10
N ASN A 301 6.78 0.96 9.21
CA ASN A 301 6.67 -0.51 9.23
C ASN A 301 5.98 -1.08 10.49
N GLN A 302 5.19 -0.28 11.20
CA GLN A 302 4.42 -0.74 12.36
C GLN A 302 3.00 -1.18 11.92
N PRO A 303 2.56 -2.42 12.22
CA PRO A 303 1.29 -2.93 11.73
C PRO A 303 0.06 -2.13 12.19
N ILE A 304 0.03 -1.68 13.45
CA ILE A 304 -1.07 -0.87 13.97
C ILE A 304 -1.14 0.47 13.23
N ALA A 305 -0.02 1.15 13.12
CA ALA A 305 0.05 2.43 12.40
C ALA A 305 -0.31 2.24 10.91
N ALA A 306 0.10 1.13 10.28
CA ALA A 306 -0.24 0.82 8.90
C ALA A 306 -1.75 0.66 8.70
N THR A 307 -2.44 0.01 9.63
CA THR A 307 -3.90 -0.12 9.59
C THR A 307 -4.59 1.24 9.67
N LEU A 308 -4.14 2.11 10.59
CA LEU A 308 -4.71 3.46 10.73
C LEU A 308 -4.45 4.33 9.50
N VAL A 309 -3.21 4.30 8.99
CA VAL A 309 -2.84 5.03 7.76
C VAL A 309 -3.61 4.51 6.55
N ALA A 310 -3.83 3.20 6.44
CA ALA A 310 -4.62 2.61 5.37
C ALA A 310 -6.08 3.12 5.37
N VAL A 311 -6.70 3.25 6.55
CA VAL A 311 -8.03 3.85 6.68
C VAL A 311 -8.01 5.31 6.23
N LEU A 312 -7.01 6.08 6.64
CA LEU A 312 -6.85 7.47 6.20
C LEU A 312 -6.73 7.56 4.67
N VAL A 313 -5.88 6.73 4.06
CA VAL A 313 -5.72 6.69 2.59
C VAL A 313 -7.04 6.26 1.92
N ALA A 314 -7.76 5.30 2.48
CA ALA A 314 -9.07 4.89 1.98
C ALA A 314 -10.08 6.04 1.99
N THR A 315 -10.11 6.84 3.04
CA THR A 315 -10.94 8.05 3.13
C THR A 315 -10.66 9.00 1.97
N LEU A 316 -9.36 9.22 1.67
CA LEU A 316 -8.96 10.07 0.54
C LEU A 316 -9.36 9.48 -0.83
N PHE A 317 -9.30 8.15 -0.98
CA PHE A 317 -9.78 7.47 -2.19
C PHE A 317 -11.28 7.66 -2.40
N VAL A 318 -12.07 7.49 -1.34
CA VAL A 318 -13.54 7.63 -1.40
C VAL A 318 -13.92 9.08 -1.68
N ALA A 319 -13.36 10.04 -0.95
CA ALA A 319 -13.58 11.47 -1.19
C ALA A 319 -13.21 11.88 -2.63
N GLY A 320 -12.08 11.39 -3.13
CA GLY A 320 -11.66 11.66 -4.51
C GLY A 320 -12.62 11.08 -5.55
N ARG A 321 -13.17 9.88 -5.32
CA ARG A 321 -14.20 9.30 -6.20
C ARG A 321 -15.49 10.08 -6.18
N SER A 322 -15.94 10.55 -5.02
CA SER A 322 -17.14 11.42 -4.89
C SER A 322 -16.97 12.68 -5.72
N LEU A 323 -15.85 13.37 -5.59
CA LEU A 323 -15.55 14.55 -6.40
C LEU A 323 -15.53 14.26 -7.90
N GLN A 324 -15.00 13.11 -8.31
CA GLN A 324 -15.00 12.70 -9.71
C GLN A 324 -16.42 12.55 -10.25
N VAL A 325 -17.33 11.95 -9.48
CA VAL A 325 -18.72 11.72 -9.89
C VAL A 325 -19.52 13.02 -9.92
N PHE A 326 -19.42 13.83 -8.87
CA PHE A 326 -20.23 15.05 -8.74
C PHE A 326 -19.76 16.21 -9.62
N TYR A 327 -18.44 16.36 -9.78
CA TYR A 327 -17.86 17.49 -10.53
C TYR A 327 -17.24 17.10 -11.87
N GLN A 328 -17.43 15.84 -12.31
CA GLN A 328 -16.92 15.31 -13.60
C GLN A 328 -15.40 15.52 -13.77
N ILE A 329 -14.65 15.45 -12.67
CA ILE A 329 -13.21 15.66 -12.67
C ILE A 329 -12.53 14.41 -13.27
N PRO A 330 -11.49 14.56 -14.12
CA PRO A 330 -10.74 13.43 -14.64
C PRO A 330 -10.12 12.58 -13.52
N PHE A 331 -10.08 11.27 -13.67
CA PHE A 331 -9.46 10.35 -12.70
C PHE A 331 -8.00 10.69 -12.39
N SER A 332 -7.27 11.19 -13.38
CA SER A 332 -5.89 11.68 -13.21
C SER A 332 -5.76 12.82 -12.18
N MET A 333 -6.78 13.68 -12.08
CA MET A 333 -6.82 14.75 -11.07
C MET A 333 -6.96 14.17 -9.65
N VAL A 334 -7.79 13.14 -9.48
CA VAL A 334 -7.93 12.44 -8.20
C VAL A 334 -6.60 11.79 -7.79
N GLN A 335 -5.91 11.14 -8.74
CA GLN A 335 -4.58 10.58 -8.49
C GLN A 335 -3.55 11.65 -8.13
N LEU A 336 -3.59 12.81 -8.77
CA LEU A 336 -2.70 13.93 -8.45
C LEU A 336 -2.92 14.42 -7.01
N ILE A 337 -4.17 14.59 -6.58
CA ILE A 337 -4.53 15.00 -5.21
C ILE A 337 -4.00 13.97 -4.21
N GLN A 338 -4.23 12.69 -4.46
CA GLN A 338 -3.71 11.61 -3.63
C GLN A 338 -2.18 11.68 -3.53
N ALA A 339 -1.48 11.86 -4.65
CA ALA A 339 -0.02 11.96 -4.66
C ALA A 339 0.47 13.17 -3.85
N ILE A 340 -0.19 14.32 -3.94
CA ILE A 340 0.16 15.53 -3.17
C ILE A 340 0.00 15.28 -1.67
N LEU A 341 -1.15 14.74 -1.25
CA LEU A 341 -1.40 14.42 0.16
C LEU A 341 -0.33 13.48 0.72
N VAL A 342 -0.01 12.46 -0.06
CA VAL A 342 1.02 11.50 0.23
C VAL A 342 2.39 12.13 0.37
N ILE A 343 2.80 12.98 -0.57
CA ILE A 343 4.09 13.68 -0.55
C ILE A 343 4.15 14.61 0.67
N CYS A 344 3.08 15.33 0.98
CA CYS A 344 3.02 16.19 2.16
C CYS A 344 3.21 15.39 3.45
N VAL A 345 2.49 14.27 3.58
CA VAL A 345 2.60 13.43 4.78
C VAL A 345 3.96 12.72 4.83
N ALA A 346 4.50 12.21 3.72
CA ALA A 346 5.85 11.66 3.67
C ALA A 346 6.92 12.71 4.02
N SER A 347 6.74 13.94 3.57
CA SER A 347 7.65 15.05 3.91
C SER A 347 7.62 15.39 5.40
N SER A 348 6.52 15.13 6.10
CA SER A 348 6.42 15.32 7.55
C SER A 348 7.44 14.49 8.34
N GLU A 349 7.80 13.32 7.83
CA GLU A 349 8.81 12.44 8.42
C GLU A 349 10.19 13.13 8.51
N PHE A 350 10.53 13.95 7.51
CA PHE A 350 11.76 14.74 7.55
C PHE A 350 11.77 15.67 8.77
N PHE A 351 10.68 16.40 9.03
CA PHE A 351 10.58 17.32 10.18
C PHE A 351 10.51 16.59 11.52
N ILE A 352 9.99 15.37 11.54
CA ILE A 352 9.96 14.53 12.75
C ILE A 352 11.37 14.03 13.08
N ARG A 353 12.16 13.65 12.08
CA ARG A 353 13.51 13.07 12.27
C ARG A 353 14.62 14.09 12.39
N HIS A 354 14.45 15.30 11.87
CA HIS A 354 15.51 16.30 11.83
C HIS A 354 15.13 17.55 12.61
N ARG A 355 16.12 18.15 13.24
CA ARG A 355 16.02 19.44 13.93
C ARG A 355 16.97 20.43 13.26
N ILE A 356 16.44 21.57 12.87
CA ILE A 356 17.24 22.69 12.39
C ILE A 356 17.77 23.41 13.62
N ARG A 357 19.08 23.39 13.83
CA ARG A 357 19.75 24.13 14.90
C ARG A 357 20.54 25.28 14.29
N ARG A 358 20.32 26.47 14.83
CA ARG A 358 21.12 27.64 14.47
C ARG A 358 22.48 27.53 15.19
N ILE A 359 23.57 27.57 14.43
CA ILE A 359 24.91 27.63 15.00
C ILE A 359 25.07 29.04 15.56
N GLN A 360 25.17 29.20 16.89
CA GLN A 360 25.58 30.44 17.50
C GLN A 360 27.09 30.57 17.23
N GLY A 361 27.48 31.62 16.48
CA GLY A 361 28.88 31.87 16.15
C GLY A 361 29.67 32.05 17.45
N GLY A 362 30.53 31.07 17.78
CA GLY A 362 31.37 31.15 18.95
C GLY A 362 32.04 29.84 19.38
N GLN A 363 31.90 28.73 18.64
CA GLN A 363 32.65 27.52 18.89
C GLN A 363 33.17 26.95 17.57
N VAL A 364 34.36 27.39 17.18
CA VAL A 364 35.30 26.72 16.29
C VAL A 364 36.52 26.35 17.13
#